data_3dc80cd0c77f2c9ec59d8e3b13ae6e14
#
_entry.id   3dc80cd0c77f2c9ec59d8e3b13ae6e14
#
_cell.length_a   1.000
_cell.length_b   1.000
_cell.length_c   1.000
_cell.angle_alpha   90.00
_cell.angle_beta   90.00
_cell.angle_gamma   90.00
#
_symmetry.space_group_name_H-M   'P 1'
#
loop_
_entity.id
_entity.type
_entity.pdbx_description
1 polymer ?
#
loop_
_entity_poly.entity_id
_entity_poly.type
_entity_poly.pdbx_seq_one_letter_code
_entity_poly.pdbx_strand_id
1 'polypeptide(L)'
;MICVRVCIFTFYSLSIFNTQIYNVIARLDHLFTLPHYLPLSIYSWLNMKYCYKLLLLHFTLLLINNICDAAVKTAPSLSLSVICEASKSEVIISGSNLPTFTCEKPSTDYDQNGWTARSTLKNDVDNTTGWGELYVQTPTSSSSDNAFLHAYSAGYIEGYISATNINLFWQSNIFAPQEKVVDFVDENNNWMKEQVGKNSDNNDDDSSYWNQVHVLLQQLQGLTDGYNDALNNNNPKSPTYLSYEQLQYLQLQVELGDIEKAVDETTRYNFSNMSSDEMKRYELKELHCSAIFKVTPSLEDIYASHVTWSHYNDMLRFMKTYEMPIFYETKATKMKFSGYPGTLPGIDDFYITNQEMVIIETTNGFYNNTLYDFITTTTVPYWIRVLVANRMADTSPGWHDIFYKYNSGTYSNQWMTLDYKLFTPGQPIVDNTFVVSEQLPGHYHVEDQSITLQRNYWPSYNKIYYKNLYDLAGYPEMVKEKGVSESYQLAPRAKLFRRDAGKIVTIEDLQTFMRSNYYSKTSPDPLAATPLDAISARGDLMNPPIYGGAIDGKIASYELIKNFSIRAVSGPTHDTQPIFTWDNVSMKECPHVAQPETFGYDWENW
;
A
#
# COMPACT_ATOMS: atom_id res chain seq x y z
N MET A 1 -18.66 24.82 4.05
CA MET A 1 -17.51 24.73 4.99
C MET A 1 -17.77 25.38 6.35
N ILE A 2 -18.16 26.66 6.44
CA ILE A 2 -18.44 27.32 7.73
C ILE A 2 -19.60 26.62 8.49
N CYS A 3 -20.66 26.19 7.83
CA CYS A 3 -21.80 25.51 8.46
C CYS A 3 -21.46 24.11 9.01
N VAL A 4 -20.60 23.32 8.33
CA VAL A 4 -20.19 21.99 8.80
C VAL A 4 -19.27 22.10 10.02
N ARG A 5 -18.35 23.09 10.06
CA ARG A 5 -17.53 23.35 11.25
C ARG A 5 -18.37 23.82 12.45
N VAL A 6 -19.42 24.59 12.21
CA VAL A 6 -20.34 25.00 13.27
C VAL A 6 -21.17 23.81 13.77
N CYS A 7 -21.63 22.91 12.91
CA CYS A 7 -22.37 21.70 13.33
C CYS A 7 -21.50 20.73 14.13
N ILE A 8 -20.26 20.46 13.72
CA ILE A 8 -19.34 19.55 14.45
C ILE A 8 -18.95 20.15 15.81
N PHE A 9 -18.63 21.45 15.88
CA PHE A 9 -18.33 22.12 17.14
C PHE A 9 -19.56 22.15 18.08
N THR A 10 -20.78 22.24 17.52
CA THR A 10 -22.02 22.23 18.29
C THR A 10 -22.35 20.82 18.81
N PHE A 11 -22.08 19.76 18.06
CA PHE A 11 -22.26 18.37 18.53
C PHE A 11 -21.28 18.00 19.64
N TYR A 12 -20.00 18.38 19.54
CA TYR A 12 -19.03 18.16 20.63
C TYR A 12 -19.35 18.94 21.87
N SER A 13 -19.78 20.20 21.72
CA SER A 13 -20.22 21.03 22.85
C SER A 13 -21.52 20.54 23.49
N LEU A 14 -22.43 19.95 22.70
CA LEU A 14 -23.70 19.35 23.18
C LEU A 14 -23.48 18.04 23.95
N SER A 15 -22.52 17.21 23.56
CA SER A 15 -22.14 15.99 24.29
C SER A 15 -21.57 16.34 25.67
N ILE A 16 -20.66 17.31 25.75
CA ILE A 16 -20.10 17.79 27.03
C ILE A 16 -21.18 18.47 27.88
N PHE A 17 -22.10 19.22 27.28
CA PHE A 17 -23.20 19.91 27.97
C PHE A 17 -24.24 18.92 28.50
N ASN A 18 -24.59 17.86 27.73
CA ASN A 18 -25.49 16.81 28.22
C ASN A 18 -24.93 16.07 29.42
N THR A 19 -23.62 15.75 29.43
CA THR A 19 -22.97 15.12 30.58
C THR A 19 -22.97 16.04 31.82
N GLN A 20 -22.80 17.33 31.62
CA GLN A 20 -22.89 18.31 32.74
C GLN A 20 -24.32 18.52 33.25
N ILE A 21 -25.33 18.49 32.37
CA ILE A 21 -26.74 18.59 32.75
C ILE A 21 -27.18 17.34 33.52
N TYR A 22 -26.79 16.14 33.10
CA TYR A 22 -27.05 14.88 33.84
C TYR A 22 -26.43 14.90 35.23
N ASN A 23 -25.22 15.40 35.37
CA ASN A 23 -24.55 15.55 36.65
C ASN A 23 -25.18 16.61 37.56
N VAL A 24 -25.80 17.66 37.00
CA VAL A 24 -26.54 18.68 37.74
C VAL A 24 -27.91 18.16 38.16
N ILE A 25 -28.62 17.42 37.31
CA ILE A 25 -29.92 16.79 37.65
C ILE A 25 -29.72 15.74 38.73
N ALA A 26 -28.69 14.88 38.62
CA ALA A 26 -28.37 13.88 39.64
C ALA A 26 -27.95 14.48 40.98
N ARG A 27 -27.37 15.68 41.00
CA ARG A 27 -27.07 16.43 42.23
C ARG A 27 -28.29 17.15 42.80
N LEU A 28 -29.27 17.50 41.97
CA LEU A 28 -30.53 18.10 42.43
C LEU A 28 -31.46 17.06 43.06
N ASP A 29 -31.50 15.83 42.57
CA ASP A 29 -32.26 14.74 43.20
C ASP A 29 -31.76 14.42 44.62
N HIS A 30 -30.47 14.59 44.90
CA HIS A 30 -29.92 14.47 46.26
C HIS A 30 -30.27 15.63 47.21
N LEU A 31 -30.68 16.80 46.69
CA LEU A 31 -31.07 17.96 47.47
C LEU A 31 -32.57 17.94 47.87
N PHE A 32 -33.38 17.12 47.20
CA PHE A 32 -34.81 16.95 47.51
C PHE A 32 -35.11 15.96 48.64
N THR A 33 -34.10 15.34 49.22
CA THR A 33 -34.27 14.37 50.33
C THR A 33 -34.06 14.98 51.73
N LEU A 34 -33.91 16.32 51.86
CA LEU A 34 -33.84 16.98 53.16
C LEU A 34 -35.13 17.78 53.46
N PRO A 35 -35.71 17.65 54.65
CA PRO A 35 -37.00 18.28 54.96
C PRO A 35 -36.84 19.75 55.39
N HIS A 36 -37.71 20.60 54.81
CA HIS A 36 -38.23 21.87 55.28
C HIS A 36 -37.28 22.99 55.74
N TYR A 37 -37.28 24.03 54.95
CA TYR A 37 -37.44 25.49 55.31
C TYR A 37 -36.80 26.37 54.21
N LEU A 38 -37.60 26.74 53.19
CA LEU A 38 -37.33 27.90 52.34
C LEU A 38 -38.66 28.53 51.90
N PRO A 39 -38.79 29.90 51.88
CA PRO A 39 -40.04 30.55 51.55
C PRO A 39 -40.48 30.42 50.11
N LEU A 40 -41.76 30.18 49.90
CA LEU A 40 -42.40 29.91 48.56
C LEU A 40 -42.09 30.96 47.45
N SER A 41 -41.70 32.19 47.84
CA SER A 41 -41.36 33.25 46.86
C SER A 41 -40.05 33.07 46.12
N ILE A 42 -39.08 32.31 46.67
CA ILE A 42 -37.80 32.03 46.02
C ILE A 42 -37.95 30.84 45.07
N TYR A 43 -38.84 29.91 45.40
CA TYR A 43 -39.13 28.73 44.54
C TYR A 43 -39.79 29.11 43.21
N SER A 44 -40.69 30.11 43.21
CA SER A 44 -41.36 30.56 41.98
C SER A 44 -40.42 31.36 41.08
N TRP A 45 -39.45 32.11 41.64
CA TRP A 45 -38.53 32.92 40.86
C TRP A 45 -37.38 32.10 40.25
N LEU A 46 -36.90 31.09 40.94
CA LEU A 46 -35.90 30.12 40.42
C LEU A 46 -36.51 29.23 39.31
N ASN A 47 -37.72 28.74 39.50
CA ASN A 47 -38.41 27.96 38.46
C ASN A 47 -38.69 28.76 37.18
N MET A 48 -39.09 30.04 37.27
CA MET A 48 -39.30 30.89 36.10
C MET A 48 -37.99 31.16 35.34
N LYS A 49 -36.89 31.41 36.05
CA LYS A 49 -35.58 31.64 35.40
C LYS A 49 -35.02 30.38 34.71
N TYR A 50 -35.27 29.20 35.28
CA TYR A 50 -34.87 27.93 34.68
C TYR A 50 -35.76 27.54 33.50
N CYS A 51 -37.09 27.72 33.62
CA CYS A 51 -38.02 27.53 32.50
C CYS A 51 -37.72 28.47 31.32
N TYR A 52 -37.38 29.74 31.59
CA TYR A 52 -37.04 30.70 30.54
C TYR A 52 -35.71 30.34 29.85
N LYS A 53 -34.71 29.88 30.60
CA LYS A 53 -33.46 29.40 30.00
C LYS A 53 -33.64 28.11 29.20
N LEU A 54 -34.46 27.18 29.66
CA LEU A 54 -34.79 25.94 28.93
C LEU A 54 -35.62 26.24 27.67
N LEU A 55 -36.55 27.18 27.72
CA LEU A 55 -37.31 27.65 26.56
C LEU A 55 -36.40 28.36 25.53
N LEU A 56 -35.49 29.23 25.99
CA LEU A 56 -34.51 29.85 25.08
C LEU A 56 -33.58 28.83 24.44
N LEU A 57 -33.13 27.81 25.20
CA LEU A 57 -32.30 26.74 24.69
C LEU A 57 -33.05 25.87 23.65
N HIS A 58 -34.32 25.59 23.94
CA HIS A 58 -35.18 24.83 23.01
C HIS A 58 -35.46 25.60 21.71
N PHE A 59 -35.71 26.92 21.82
CA PHE A 59 -35.87 27.79 20.64
C PHE A 59 -34.58 27.92 19.82
N THR A 60 -33.41 28.02 20.50
CA THR A 60 -32.13 28.09 19.80
C THR A 60 -31.81 26.77 19.10
N LEU A 61 -32.08 25.61 19.73
CA LEU A 61 -31.94 24.28 19.13
C LEU A 61 -32.90 24.09 17.94
N LEU A 62 -34.14 24.55 18.02
CA LEU A 62 -35.10 24.52 16.91
C LEU A 62 -34.67 25.43 15.75
N LEU A 63 -34.09 26.62 16.05
CA LEU A 63 -33.52 27.49 15.01
C LEU A 63 -32.28 26.88 14.33
N ILE A 64 -31.39 26.26 15.09
CA ILE A 64 -30.20 25.60 14.57
C ILE A 64 -30.60 24.39 13.73
N ASN A 65 -31.54 23.56 14.17
CA ASN A 65 -32.05 22.46 13.39
C ASN A 65 -32.74 22.92 12.09
N ASN A 66 -33.52 24.00 12.13
CA ASN A 66 -34.13 24.54 10.90
C ASN A 66 -33.11 25.19 9.97
N ILE A 67 -32.00 25.76 10.46
CA ILE A 67 -30.89 26.29 9.65
C ILE A 67 -30.09 25.12 9.06
N CYS A 68 -29.82 24.08 9.84
CA CYS A 68 -29.16 22.86 9.33
C CYS A 68 -30.03 22.14 8.30
N ASP A 69 -31.32 21.98 8.54
CA ASP A 69 -32.28 21.40 7.57
C ASP A 69 -32.40 22.23 6.28
N ALA A 70 -32.36 23.56 6.40
CA ALA A 70 -32.37 24.46 5.25
C ALA A 70 -31.04 24.39 4.47
N ALA A 71 -29.90 24.27 5.15
CA ALA A 71 -28.57 24.10 4.54
C ALA A 71 -28.41 22.72 3.87
N VAL A 72 -28.98 21.68 4.47
CA VAL A 72 -29.02 20.32 3.88
C VAL A 72 -29.94 20.27 2.66
N LYS A 73 -31.06 21.04 2.66
CA LYS A 73 -31.99 21.11 1.53
C LYS A 73 -31.51 21.98 0.36
N THR A 74 -30.51 22.84 0.57
CA THR A 74 -29.92 23.71 -0.46
C THR A 74 -28.55 23.22 -0.96
N ALA A 75 -27.97 22.21 -0.32
CA ALA A 75 -26.81 21.52 -0.89
C ALA A 75 -27.27 20.78 -2.16
N PRO A 76 -26.57 20.95 -3.29
CA PRO A 76 -26.91 20.18 -4.49
C PRO A 76 -26.84 18.70 -4.16
N SER A 77 -27.94 17.98 -4.41
CA SER A 77 -28.00 16.54 -4.19
C SER A 77 -27.09 15.86 -5.21
N LEU A 78 -25.99 15.25 -4.73
CA LEU A 78 -25.07 14.44 -5.55
C LEU A 78 -25.66 13.02 -5.69
N SER A 79 -26.16 12.59 -6.84
CA SER A 79 -26.61 11.21 -7.08
C SER A 79 -25.47 10.42 -7.76
N LEU A 80 -25.00 9.35 -7.12
CA LEU A 80 -24.12 8.36 -7.74
C LEU A 80 -24.99 7.26 -8.36
N SER A 81 -24.80 6.96 -9.63
CA SER A 81 -25.37 5.76 -10.23
C SER A 81 -24.27 4.75 -10.52
N VAL A 82 -24.48 3.50 -10.11
CA VAL A 82 -23.59 2.37 -10.43
C VAL A 82 -24.24 1.62 -11.59
N ILE A 83 -23.51 1.50 -12.70
CA ILE A 83 -23.96 0.74 -13.85
C ILE A 83 -23.22 -0.59 -13.84
N CYS A 84 -23.97 -1.68 -13.74
CA CYS A 84 -23.43 -3.04 -13.75
C CYS A 84 -23.80 -3.72 -15.07
N GLU A 85 -22.82 -4.16 -15.84
CA GLU A 85 -23.04 -5.15 -16.90
C GLU A 85 -22.83 -6.56 -16.32
N ALA A 86 -23.91 -7.32 -16.17
CA ALA A 86 -23.90 -8.67 -15.62
C ALA A 86 -23.05 -9.67 -16.44
N SER A 87 -22.61 -9.30 -17.65
CA SER A 87 -21.86 -10.18 -18.55
C SER A 87 -20.36 -9.85 -18.65
N LYS A 88 -19.88 -8.71 -18.10
CA LYS A 88 -18.49 -8.26 -18.29
C LYS A 88 -17.79 -7.78 -17.01
N SER A 89 -18.38 -7.91 -15.85
CA SER A 89 -17.80 -7.42 -14.59
C SER A 89 -17.31 -5.96 -14.69
N GLU A 90 -18.02 -5.12 -15.43
CA GLU A 90 -17.73 -3.69 -15.57
C GLU A 90 -18.68 -2.88 -14.70
N VAL A 91 -18.14 -1.94 -13.93
CA VAL A 91 -18.92 -1.04 -13.08
C VAL A 91 -18.54 0.40 -13.43
N ILE A 92 -19.54 1.25 -13.63
CA ILE A 92 -19.37 2.68 -13.90
C ILE A 92 -20.12 3.46 -12.83
N ILE A 93 -19.44 4.41 -12.21
CA ILE A 93 -20.06 5.33 -11.24
C ILE A 93 -20.25 6.68 -11.91
N SER A 94 -21.48 7.17 -11.91
CA SER A 94 -21.80 8.50 -12.40
C SER A 94 -22.68 9.25 -11.41
N GLY A 95 -22.50 10.56 -11.29
CA GLY A 95 -23.44 11.45 -10.61
C GLY A 95 -22.91 12.21 -9.41
N SER A 96 -23.78 12.97 -8.82
CA SER A 96 -23.53 13.97 -7.81
C SER A 96 -24.43 13.75 -6.58
N ASN A 97 -24.05 12.95 -5.60
CA ASN A 97 -24.37 12.79 -4.15
C ASN A 97 -24.35 11.35 -3.69
N LEU A 98 -23.93 11.15 -2.43
CA LEU A 98 -23.81 9.85 -1.77
C LEU A 98 -25.12 9.04 -1.76
N PRO A 99 -25.06 7.70 -1.69
CA PRO A 99 -25.53 6.88 -2.79
C PRO A 99 -26.90 6.27 -2.53
N THR A 100 -27.74 6.26 -3.55
CA THR A 100 -28.71 5.17 -3.76
C THR A 100 -28.26 4.46 -5.02
N PHE A 101 -27.75 3.22 -4.88
CA PHE A 101 -27.28 2.43 -6.01
C PHE A 101 -28.46 1.79 -6.74
N THR A 102 -28.54 2.04 -8.04
CA THR A 102 -29.35 1.25 -8.95
C THR A 102 -28.43 0.66 -10.02
N CYS A 103 -28.46 -0.67 -10.17
CA CYS A 103 -27.83 -1.31 -11.31
C CYS A 103 -28.64 -0.96 -12.56
N GLU A 104 -28.14 -0.10 -13.42
CA GLU A 104 -28.74 0.26 -14.68
C GLU A 104 -28.00 -0.42 -15.84
N LYS A 105 -28.73 -0.84 -16.88
CA LYS A 105 -28.09 -1.35 -18.10
C LYS A 105 -27.37 -0.21 -18.81
N PRO A 106 -26.11 -0.43 -19.30
CA PRO A 106 -25.38 0.59 -20.03
C PRO A 106 -26.23 1.12 -21.21
N SER A 107 -26.39 2.43 -21.31
CA SER A 107 -26.84 3.06 -22.55
C SER A 107 -25.60 3.38 -23.39
N THR A 108 -25.75 3.24 -24.72
CA THR A 108 -24.64 3.50 -25.67
C THR A 108 -24.21 4.97 -25.75
N ASP A 109 -24.80 5.86 -24.97
CA ASP A 109 -24.59 7.32 -25.01
C ASP A 109 -23.79 7.87 -23.84
N TYR A 110 -23.19 7.02 -22.99
CA TYR A 110 -22.48 7.45 -21.76
C TYR A 110 -21.13 8.15 -21.96
N ASP A 111 -20.57 8.15 -23.17
CA ASP A 111 -19.24 8.74 -23.44
C ASP A 111 -19.17 10.28 -23.38
N GLN A 112 -20.25 10.99 -23.16
CA GLN A 112 -20.25 12.45 -23.22
C GLN A 112 -20.60 13.21 -21.92
N ASN A 113 -21.19 12.60 -20.89
CA ASN A 113 -21.62 13.36 -19.71
C ASN A 113 -21.64 12.54 -18.41
N GLY A 114 -20.65 12.74 -17.54
CA GLY A 114 -20.91 12.70 -16.11
C GLY A 114 -20.50 11.46 -15.33
N TRP A 115 -19.59 10.58 -15.79
CA TRP A 115 -19.00 9.55 -14.92
C TRP A 115 -17.84 10.11 -14.08
N THR A 116 -17.65 9.57 -12.86
CA THR A 116 -16.55 9.97 -11.95
C THR A 116 -15.48 8.89 -11.78
N ALA A 117 -15.84 7.62 -11.97
CA ALA A 117 -14.91 6.51 -12.06
C ALA A 117 -15.53 5.34 -12.82
N ARG A 118 -14.69 4.50 -13.42
CA ARG A 118 -15.07 3.20 -13.99
C ARG A 118 -14.02 2.15 -13.70
N SER A 119 -14.43 0.88 -13.62
CA SER A 119 -13.52 -0.22 -13.34
C SER A 119 -13.95 -1.49 -14.05
N THR A 120 -12.97 -2.32 -14.37
CA THR A 120 -13.18 -3.72 -14.80
C THR A 120 -12.35 -4.64 -13.94
N LEU A 121 -12.92 -5.80 -13.60
CA LEU A 121 -12.21 -6.88 -12.91
C LEU A 121 -12.38 -8.18 -13.69
N LYS A 122 -11.28 -8.72 -14.20
CA LYS A 122 -11.19 -10.10 -14.68
C LYS A 122 -10.56 -10.95 -13.59
N ASN A 123 -11.36 -11.76 -12.91
CA ASN A 123 -10.89 -12.63 -11.87
C ASN A 123 -10.42 -13.97 -12.47
N ASP A 124 -9.12 -14.11 -12.73
CA ASP A 124 -8.50 -15.30 -13.32
C ASP A 124 -7.50 -15.97 -12.36
N VAL A 125 -7.61 -15.65 -11.05
CA VAL A 125 -6.68 -16.09 -9.99
C VAL A 125 -6.54 -17.61 -9.92
N ASP A 126 -7.63 -18.35 -10.08
CA ASP A 126 -7.70 -19.80 -9.94
C ASP A 126 -7.81 -20.54 -11.28
N ASN A 127 -7.53 -19.87 -12.41
CA ASN A 127 -7.80 -20.41 -13.73
C ASN A 127 -6.54 -20.47 -14.61
N THR A 128 -6.34 -19.49 -15.51
CA THR A 128 -5.33 -19.59 -16.58
C THR A 128 -4.01 -18.94 -16.21
N THR A 129 -4.05 -17.77 -15.55
CA THR A 129 -2.88 -16.93 -15.33
C THR A 129 -2.42 -16.88 -13.87
N GLY A 130 -3.29 -17.21 -12.93
CA GLY A 130 -3.03 -17.06 -11.50
C GLY A 130 -3.10 -15.60 -11.01
N TRP A 131 -3.65 -14.69 -11.83
CA TRP A 131 -3.79 -13.27 -11.51
C TRP A 131 -5.23 -12.79 -11.70
N GLY A 132 -5.73 -11.95 -10.80
CA GLY A 132 -6.83 -11.07 -11.11
C GLY A 132 -6.32 -9.84 -11.87
N GLU A 133 -7.05 -9.36 -12.87
CA GLU A 133 -6.72 -8.13 -13.60
C GLU A 133 -7.73 -7.04 -13.25
N LEU A 134 -7.26 -5.98 -12.59
CA LEU A 134 -8.07 -4.84 -12.17
C LEU A 134 -7.65 -3.60 -12.95
N TYR A 135 -8.62 -2.94 -13.58
CA TYR A 135 -8.43 -1.63 -14.21
C TYR A 135 -9.37 -0.61 -13.57
N VAL A 136 -8.82 0.51 -13.12
CA VAL A 136 -9.56 1.64 -12.55
C VAL A 136 -9.23 2.90 -13.32
N GLN A 137 -10.25 3.64 -13.74
CA GLN A 137 -10.09 4.88 -14.50
C GLN A 137 -10.98 5.98 -13.94
N THR A 138 -10.45 7.22 -13.95
CA THR A 138 -11.21 8.45 -13.71
C THR A 138 -11.11 9.40 -14.91
N PRO A 139 -12.06 10.34 -15.09
CA PRO A 139 -11.86 11.43 -16.01
C PRO A 139 -10.80 12.41 -15.50
N THR A 140 -10.34 13.31 -16.37
CA THR A 140 -9.46 14.41 -15.97
C THR A 140 -10.20 15.34 -15.02
N SER A 141 -9.56 15.67 -13.89
CA SER A 141 -10.13 16.60 -12.92
C SER A 141 -9.88 18.05 -13.34
N SER A 142 -10.93 18.86 -13.32
CA SER A 142 -10.90 20.29 -13.67
C SER A 142 -10.81 21.22 -12.45
N SER A 143 -10.97 20.69 -11.24
CA SER A 143 -10.91 21.40 -9.96
C SER A 143 -10.49 20.46 -8.83
N SER A 144 -10.07 21.03 -7.70
CA SER A 144 -9.72 20.26 -6.50
C SER A 144 -10.92 19.44 -5.97
N ASP A 145 -12.13 20.02 -5.95
CA ASP A 145 -13.32 19.30 -5.49
C ASP A 145 -13.62 18.08 -6.37
N ASN A 146 -13.48 18.21 -7.69
CA ASN A 146 -13.64 17.09 -8.63
C ASN A 146 -12.52 16.06 -8.46
N ALA A 147 -11.30 16.49 -8.17
CA ALA A 147 -10.16 15.60 -7.95
C ALA A 147 -10.40 14.67 -6.74
N PHE A 148 -10.86 15.21 -5.63
CA PHE A 148 -11.16 14.41 -4.44
C PHE A 148 -12.38 13.50 -4.65
N LEU A 149 -13.40 13.96 -5.37
CA LEU A 149 -14.54 13.14 -5.75
C LEU A 149 -14.12 11.98 -6.67
N HIS A 150 -13.27 12.24 -7.67
CA HIS A 150 -12.75 11.20 -8.57
C HIS A 150 -11.89 10.18 -7.79
N ALA A 151 -11.06 10.62 -6.85
CA ALA A 151 -10.27 9.74 -6.01
C ALA A 151 -11.13 8.83 -5.12
N TYR A 152 -12.12 9.41 -4.45
CA TYR A 152 -13.10 8.66 -3.67
C TYR A 152 -13.84 7.64 -4.54
N SER A 153 -14.34 8.07 -5.72
CA SER A 153 -15.08 7.20 -6.64
C SER A 153 -14.21 6.06 -7.18
N ALA A 154 -12.92 6.31 -7.46
CA ALA A 154 -11.96 5.29 -7.88
C ALA A 154 -11.77 4.22 -6.80
N GLY A 155 -11.57 4.64 -5.54
CA GLY A 155 -11.50 3.72 -4.42
C GLY A 155 -12.80 2.96 -4.22
N TYR A 156 -13.94 3.67 -4.26
CA TYR A 156 -15.25 3.06 -4.06
C TYR A 156 -15.53 1.95 -5.08
N ILE A 157 -15.27 2.22 -6.38
CA ILE A 157 -15.53 1.23 -7.41
C ILE A 157 -14.58 0.03 -7.32
N GLU A 158 -13.31 0.25 -6.93
CA GLU A 158 -12.38 -0.84 -6.64
C GLU A 158 -12.87 -1.69 -5.47
N GLY A 159 -13.22 -1.07 -4.35
CA GLY A 159 -13.75 -1.74 -3.17
C GLY A 159 -15.01 -2.56 -3.50
N TYR A 160 -15.92 -1.97 -4.29
CA TYR A 160 -17.18 -2.59 -4.66
C TYR A 160 -17.00 -3.82 -5.58
N ILE A 161 -16.23 -3.68 -6.69
CA ILE A 161 -16.09 -4.76 -7.68
C ILE A 161 -15.20 -5.90 -7.18
N SER A 162 -14.25 -5.61 -6.29
CA SER A 162 -13.31 -6.60 -5.74
C SER A 162 -13.66 -7.04 -4.31
N ALA A 163 -14.82 -6.67 -3.77
CA ALA A 163 -15.20 -6.92 -2.37
C ALA A 163 -15.01 -8.37 -1.93
N THR A 164 -15.42 -9.33 -2.76
CA THR A 164 -15.25 -10.76 -2.47
C THR A 164 -13.76 -11.12 -2.35
N ASN A 165 -12.91 -10.65 -3.27
CA ASN A 165 -11.47 -10.94 -3.24
C ASN A 165 -10.80 -10.25 -2.03
N ILE A 166 -11.20 -9.03 -1.68
CA ILE A 166 -10.73 -8.32 -0.48
C ILE A 166 -11.06 -9.12 0.78
N ASN A 167 -12.30 -9.59 0.90
CA ASN A 167 -12.70 -10.40 2.05
C ASN A 167 -11.91 -11.71 2.15
N LEU A 168 -11.67 -12.39 1.03
CA LEU A 168 -10.90 -13.64 0.97
C LEU A 168 -9.41 -13.41 1.30
N PHE A 169 -8.83 -12.32 0.80
CA PHE A 169 -7.46 -11.92 1.13
C PHE A 169 -7.33 -11.57 2.62
N TRP A 170 -8.28 -10.80 3.17
CA TRP A 170 -8.33 -10.49 4.60
C TRP A 170 -8.41 -11.75 5.49
N GLN A 171 -9.19 -12.76 5.10
CA GLN A 171 -9.29 -14.02 5.85
C GLN A 171 -7.97 -14.79 5.90
N SER A 172 -7.11 -14.66 4.89
CA SER A 172 -5.76 -15.24 4.87
C SER A 172 -4.73 -14.39 5.61
N ASN A 173 -5.00 -13.08 5.80
CA ASN A 173 -4.06 -12.06 6.27
C ASN A 173 -4.68 -11.16 7.36
N ILE A 174 -5.15 -11.76 8.45
CA ILE A 174 -5.78 -11.00 9.54
C ILE A 174 -4.74 -10.18 10.28
N PHE A 175 -4.86 -8.86 10.20
CA PHE A 175 -4.04 -7.91 10.94
C PHE A 175 -4.75 -7.47 12.22
N ALA A 176 -4.14 -7.78 13.36
CA ALA A 176 -4.62 -7.38 14.68
C ALA A 176 -3.45 -6.74 15.46
N PRO A 177 -3.06 -5.50 15.11
CA PRO A 177 -1.93 -4.83 15.74
C PRO A 177 -2.21 -4.59 17.23
N GLN A 178 -1.11 -4.52 18.01
CA GLN A 178 -1.18 -4.20 19.43
C GLN A 178 -1.65 -2.76 19.65
N GLU A 179 -2.21 -2.45 20.82
CA GLU A 179 -2.75 -1.13 21.19
C GLU A 179 -1.75 0.01 20.92
N LYS A 180 -0.47 -0.16 21.27
CA LYS A 180 0.57 0.84 21.00
C LYS A 180 0.77 1.15 19.51
N VAL A 181 0.60 0.15 18.64
CA VAL A 181 0.67 0.33 17.17
C VAL A 181 -0.57 1.05 16.68
N VAL A 182 -1.75 0.73 17.22
CA VAL A 182 -3.00 1.43 16.93
C VAL A 182 -2.86 2.91 17.30
N ASP A 183 -2.40 3.22 18.52
CA ASP A 183 -2.18 4.59 18.99
C ASP A 183 -1.22 5.37 18.06
N PHE A 184 -0.12 4.73 17.64
CA PHE A 184 0.83 5.33 16.70
C PHE A 184 0.17 5.66 15.35
N VAL A 185 -0.61 4.72 14.79
CA VAL A 185 -1.31 4.92 13.51
C VAL A 185 -2.36 6.02 13.62
N ASP A 186 -3.08 6.09 14.73
CA ASP A 186 -4.09 7.14 14.99
C ASP A 186 -3.44 8.53 15.11
N GLU A 187 -2.34 8.65 15.85
CA GLU A 187 -1.58 9.90 15.94
C GLU A 187 -1.04 10.33 14.56
N ASN A 188 -0.48 9.39 13.80
CA ASN A 188 0.01 9.66 12.46
C ASN A 188 -1.11 10.12 11.51
N ASN A 189 -2.28 9.47 11.54
CA ASN A 189 -3.46 9.86 10.79
C ASN A 189 -3.93 11.28 11.15
N ASN A 190 -3.93 11.62 12.43
CA ASN A 190 -4.33 12.96 12.89
C ASN A 190 -3.33 14.01 12.40
N TRP A 191 -2.05 13.74 12.48
CA TRP A 191 -1.00 14.62 11.96
C TRP A 191 -1.14 14.83 10.44
N MET A 192 -1.31 13.76 9.64
CA MET A 192 -1.50 13.88 8.19
C MET A 192 -2.75 14.71 7.85
N LYS A 193 -3.88 14.48 8.53
CA LYS A 193 -5.10 15.29 8.34
C LYS A 193 -4.88 16.77 8.65
N GLU A 194 -4.09 17.06 9.69
CA GLU A 194 -3.72 18.44 10.03
C GLU A 194 -2.84 19.08 8.94
N GLN A 195 -1.85 18.35 8.41
CA GLN A 195 -0.99 18.85 7.33
C GLN A 195 -1.79 19.10 6.03
N VAL A 196 -2.66 18.17 5.64
CA VAL A 196 -3.59 18.37 4.52
C VAL A 196 -4.43 19.63 4.72
N GLY A 197 -4.98 19.85 5.93
CA GLY A 197 -5.77 21.03 6.22
C GLY A 197 -4.99 22.35 6.22
N LYS A 198 -3.68 22.32 6.50
CA LYS A 198 -2.82 23.51 6.51
C LYS A 198 -2.33 23.90 5.11
N ASN A 199 -2.10 22.91 4.25
CA ASN A 199 -1.40 23.10 2.98
C ASN A 199 -2.32 23.11 1.75
N SER A 200 -3.63 22.84 1.91
CA SER A 200 -4.58 22.73 0.79
C SER A 200 -4.82 24.05 0.01
N ASP A 201 -4.49 25.19 0.59
CA ASP A 201 -4.84 26.52 0.03
C ASP A 201 -3.64 27.29 -0.56
N ASN A 202 -2.43 26.71 -0.50
CA ASN A 202 -1.20 27.31 -1.06
C ASN A 202 -0.93 26.78 -2.48
N ASN A 203 -0.26 27.55 -3.32
CA ASN A 203 0.15 27.15 -4.67
C ASN A 203 1.66 26.92 -4.74
N ASP A 204 2.22 26.16 -3.81
CA ASP A 204 3.62 25.78 -3.77
C ASP A 204 3.82 24.25 -3.91
N ASP A 205 5.06 23.79 -3.98
CA ASP A 205 5.40 22.38 -4.15
C ASP A 205 4.92 21.50 -2.98
N ASP A 206 4.84 22.06 -1.77
CA ASP A 206 4.32 21.34 -0.60
C ASP A 206 2.81 21.17 -0.68
N SER A 207 2.09 22.17 -1.17
CA SER A 207 0.66 22.10 -1.43
C SER A 207 0.32 21.00 -2.44
N SER A 208 1.07 20.91 -3.55
CA SER A 208 0.91 19.85 -4.54
C SER A 208 1.12 18.44 -3.95
N TYR A 209 2.14 18.29 -3.10
CA TYR A 209 2.39 17.03 -2.40
C TYR A 209 1.23 16.65 -1.47
N TRP A 210 0.76 17.59 -0.63
CA TRP A 210 -0.32 17.33 0.32
C TRP A 210 -1.67 17.13 -0.34
N ASN A 211 -1.91 17.73 -1.51
CA ASN A 211 -3.07 17.43 -2.34
C ASN A 211 -3.05 15.96 -2.82
N GLN A 212 -1.90 15.44 -3.22
CA GLN A 212 -1.77 14.02 -3.59
C GLN A 212 -1.93 13.09 -2.38
N VAL A 213 -1.43 13.45 -1.20
CA VAL A 213 -1.71 12.72 0.05
C VAL A 213 -3.23 12.69 0.31
N HIS A 214 -3.92 13.83 0.19
CA HIS A 214 -5.37 13.90 0.39
C HIS A 214 -6.14 13.02 -0.61
N VAL A 215 -5.73 13.00 -1.88
CA VAL A 215 -6.29 12.10 -2.91
C VAL A 215 -6.23 10.64 -2.46
N LEU A 216 -5.11 10.18 -1.93
CA LEU A 216 -4.95 8.78 -1.49
C LEU A 216 -5.78 8.46 -0.24
N LEU A 217 -5.90 9.40 0.71
CA LEU A 217 -6.79 9.23 1.86
C LEU A 217 -8.28 9.15 1.43
N GLN A 218 -8.69 9.95 0.43
CA GLN A 218 -10.04 9.87 -0.14
C GLN A 218 -10.25 8.56 -0.91
N GLN A 219 -9.24 8.09 -1.64
CA GLN A 219 -9.29 6.81 -2.35
C GLN A 219 -9.45 5.64 -1.37
N LEU A 220 -8.72 5.63 -0.24
CA LEU A 220 -8.88 4.61 0.80
C LEU A 220 -10.26 4.66 1.47
N GLN A 221 -10.79 5.87 1.74
CA GLN A 221 -12.15 6.01 2.26
C GLN A 221 -13.17 5.43 1.29
N GLY A 222 -13.06 5.76 -0.01
CA GLY A 222 -13.93 5.21 -1.05
C GLY A 222 -13.85 3.68 -1.11
N LEU A 223 -12.64 3.12 -1.07
CA LEU A 223 -12.43 1.66 -1.08
C LEU A 223 -13.12 0.99 0.11
N THR A 224 -13.06 1.60 1.29
CA THR A 224 -13.73 1.11 2.50
C THR A 224 -15.26 1.09 2.34
N ASP A 225 -15.81 2.19 1.86
CA ASP A 225 -17.25 2.34 1.70
C ASP A 225 -17.78 1.40 0.62
N GLY A 226 -17.10 1.33 -0.54
CA GLY A 226 -17.45 0.44 -1.64
C GLY A 226 -17.40 -1.04 -1.26
N TYR A 227 -16.37 -1.45 -0.53
CA TYR A 227 -16.27 -2.83 -0.01
C TYR A 227 -17.47 -3.19 0.88
N ASN A 228 -17.77 -2.34 1.87
CA ASN A 228 -18.85 -2.62 2.81
C ASN A 228 -20.23 -2.58 2.14
N ASP A 229 -20.45 -1.66 1.20
CA ASP A 229 -21.71 -1.57 0.46
C ASP A 229 -21.95 -2.80 -0.44
N ALA A 230 -20.90 -3.29 -1.14
CA ALA A 230 -21.00 -4.48 -1.99
C ALA A 230 -21.43 -5.74 -1.21
N LEU A 231 -21.00 -5.86 0.02
CA LEU A 231 -21.34 -7.00 0.90
C LEU A 231 -22.61 -6.74 1.74
N ASN A 232 -23.31 -5.62 1.54
CA ASN A 232 -24.46 -5.17 2.36
C ASN A 232 -24.12 -5.10 3.86
N ASN A 233 -22.89 -4.71 4.17
CA ASN A 233 -22.33 -4.72 5.52
C ASN A 233 -22.52 -3.36 6.24
N ASN A 234 -23.71 -2.76 6.20
CA ASN A 234 -24.00 -1.54 6.98
C ASN A 234 -24.04 -1.78 8.50
N ASN A 235 -23.71 -2.99 8.93
CA ASN A 235 -23.64 -3.36 10.34
C ASN A 235 -22.19 -3.65 10.75
N PRO A 236 -21.54 -2.80 11.59
CA PRO A 236 -20.18 -3.01 12.07
C PRO A 236 -19.96 -4.31 12.89
N LYS A 237 -21.06 -5.01 13.24
CA LYS A 237 -21.00 -6.34 13.91
C LYS A 237 -21.04 -7.50 12.92
N SER A 238 -21.16 -7.25 11.62
CA SER A 238 -21.05 -8.31 10.61
C SER A 238 -19.64 -8.88 10.61
N PRO A 239 -19.44 -10.19 10.53
CA PRO A 239 -18.11 -10.80 10.47
C PRO A 239 -17.33 -10.44 9.19
N THR A 240 -18.00 -9.91 8.18
CA THR A 240 -17.40 -9.47 6.92
C THR A 240 -17.23 -7.95 6.83
N TYR A 241 -17.67 -7.18 7.86
CA TYR A 241 -17.41 -5.74 7.91
C TYR A 241 -15.92 -5.46 8.17
N LEU A 242 -15.34 -4.58 7.37
CA LEU A 242 -14.00 -4.05 7.62
C LEU A 242 -14.10 -2.53 7.82
N SER A 243 -13.55 -2.04 8.93
CA SER A 243 -13.46 -0.61 9.20
C SER A 243 -12.40 0.04 8.30
N TYR A 244 -12.37 1.39 8.29
CA TYR A 244 -11.31 2.14 7.61
C TYR A 244 -9.92 1.75 8.12
N GLU A 245 -9.76 1.62 9.44
CA GLU A 245 -8.49 1.25 10.08
C GLU A 245 -8.06 -0.16 9.66
N GLN A 246 -8.98 -1.12 9.58
CA GLN A 246 -8.66 -2.48 9.12
C GLN A 246 -8.20 -2.51 7.68
N LEU A 247 -8.85 -1.76 6.77
CA LEU A 247 -8.40 -1.62 5.39
C LEU A 247 -7.11 -0.79 5.28
N GLN A 248 -6.87 0.14 6.21
CA GLN A 248 -5.60 0.84 6.31
C GLN A 248 -4.46 -0.11 6.75
N TYR A 249 -4.70 -1.08 7.62
CA TYR A 249 -3.69 -2.08 7.98
C TYR A 249 -3.26 -2.94 6.79
N LEU A 250 -4.14 -3.18 5.80
CA LEU A 250 -3.72 -3.80 4.53
C LEU A 250 -2.71 -2.93 3.77
N GLN A 251 -2.85 -1.60 3.83
CA GLN A 251 -1.88 -0.69 3.21
C GLN A 251 -0.55 -0.68 3.96
N LEU A 252 -0.60 -0.77 5.28
CA LEU A 252 0.54 -0.70 6.19
C LEU A 252 1.23 -2.04 6.44
N GLN A 253 0.79 -3.14 5.80
CA GLN A 253 1.20 -4.50 6.17
C GLN A 253 2.73 -4.70 6.25
N VAL A 254 3.51 -4.04 5.38
CA VAL A 254 4.98 -4.10 5.38
C VAL A 254 5.64 -3.09 6.34
N GLU A 255 4.85 -2.19 6.93
CA GLU A 255 5.32 -1.16 7.86
C GLU A 255 4.99 -1.50 9.33
N LEU A 256 3.93 -2.30 9.57
CA LEU A 256 3.44 -2.60 10.92
C LEU A 256 4.50 -3.24 11.82
N GLY A 257 5.34 -4.12 11.26
CA GLY A 257 6.42 -4.75 12.01
C GLY A 257 7.50 -3.77 12.46
N ASP A 258 7.81 -2.74 11.68
CA ASP A 258 8.76 -1.69 12.05
C ASP A 258 8.15 -0.73 13.08
N ILE A 259 6.88 -0.38 12.92
CA ILE A 259 6.12 0.43 13.89
C ILE A 259 6.07 -0.30 15.24
N GLU A 260 5.77 -1.61 15.26
CA GLU A 260 5.76 -2.41 16.49
C GLU A 260 7.11 -2.33 17.23
N LYS A 261 8.23 -2.49 16.51
CA LYS A 261 9.59 -2.40 17.07
C LYS A 261 9.95 -0.98 17.51
N ALA A 262 9.36 0.05 16.90
CA ALA A 262 9.54 1.44 17.31
C ALA A 262 8.81 1.76 18.62
N VAL A 263 7.57 1.29 18.79
CA VAL A 263 6.74 1.60 19.97
C VAL A 263 6.93 0.61 21.12
N ASP A 264 7.52 -0.56 20.86
CA ASP A 264 7.80 -1.58 21.88
C ASP A 264 9.17 -2.22 21.69
N GLU A 265 10.17 -1.75 22.44
CA GLU A 265 11.53 -2.28 22.37
C GLU A 265 11.64 -3.78 22.69
N THR A 266 10.66 -4.35 23.40
CA THR A 266 10.67 -5.78 23.77
C THR A 266 10.42 -6.69 22.57
N THR A 267 9.91 -6.14 21.45
CA THR A 267 9.68 -6.87 20.20
C THR A 267 10.87 -6.84 19.26
N ARG A 268 11.92 -6.03 19.57
CA ARG A 268 13.14 -5.92 18.77
C ARG A 268 13.93 -7.24 18.80
N TYR A 269 14.50 -7.60 17.66
CA TYR A 269 15.27 -8.84 17.53
C TYR A 269 16.60 -8.78 18.30
N ASN A 270 16.94 -9.89 18.96
CA ASN A 270 18.28 -10.10 19.53
C ASN A 270 19.13 -10.95 18.58
N PHE A 271 19.69 -10.32 17.57
CA PHE A 271 20.44 -10.98 16.50
C PHE A 271 21.66 -11.77 17.00
N SER A 272 22.34 -11.30 18.03
CA SER A 272 23.51 -12.00 18.59
C SER A 272 23.16 -13.39 19.12
N ASN A 273 21.94 -13.58 19.64
CA ASN A 273 21.47 -14.85 20.17
C ASN A 273 20.84 -15.78 19.14
N MET A 274 20.57 -15.31 17.91
CA MET A 274 19.97 -16.13 16.87
C MET A 274 20.93 -17.20 16.35
N SER A 275 20.45 -18.42 16.21
CA SER A 275 21.10 -19.48 15.44
C SER A 275 21.08 -19.16 13.93
N SER A 276 21.89 -19.86 13.15
CA SER A 276 21.88 -19.72 11.68
C SER A 276 20.54 -20.03 11.05
N ASP A 277 19.77 -20.98 11.60
CA ASP A 277 18.45 -21.33 11.11
C ASP A 277 17.41 -20.25 11.47
N GLU A 278 17.50 -19.64 12.65
CA GLU A 278 16.66 -18.51 13.03
C GLU A 278 16.96 -17.27 12.18
N MET A 279 18.23 -17.02 11.85
CA MET A 279 18.61 -15.95 10.91
C MET A 279 17.98 -16.15 9.53
N LYS A 280 18.03 -17.37 8.98
CA LYS A 280 17.38 -17.65 7.68
C LYS A 280 15.86 -17.49 7.71
N ARG A 281 15.22 -17.84 8.83
CA ARG A 281 13.78 -17.62 9.03
C ARG A 281 13.46 -16.13 9.14
N TYR A 282 14.29 -15.36 9.86
CA TYR A 282 14.21 -13.91 9.92
C TYR A 282 14.34 -13.30 8.52
N GLU A 283 15.39 -13.69 7.76
CA GLU A 283 15.60 -13.19 6.40
C GLU A 283 14.40 -13.45 5.49
N LEU A 284 13.80 -14.63 5.56
CA LEU A 284 12.61 -14.94 4.74
C LEU A 284 11.36 -14.20 5.20
N LYS A 285 11.25 -13.89 6.49
CA LYS A 285 10.09 -13.19 7.06
C LYS A 285 10.15 -11.67 6.84
N GLU A 286 11.33 -11.08 6.96
CA GLU A 286 11.50 -9.62 7.00
C GLU A 286 12.18 -9.07 5.75
N LEU A 287 12.90 -9.91 4.97
CA LEU A 287 13.64 -9.49 3.79
C LEU A 287 13.03 -10.09 2.53
N HIS A 288 12.56 -9.22 1.68
CA HIS A 288 11.77 -9.59 0.52
C HIS A 288 12.51 -9.29 -0.79
N CYS A 289 12.34 -10.19 -1.78
CA CYS A 289 12.62 -9.97 -3.18
C CYS A 289 14.05 -10.21 -3.68
N SER A 290 14.12 -10.50 -4.97
CA SER A 290 15.34 -10.43 -5.79
C SER A 290 15.07 -9.58 -7.02
N ALA A 291 15.98 -8.67 -7.38
CA ALA A 291 15.84 -7.86 -8.58
C ALA A 291 17.14 -7.76 -9.37
N ILE A 292 17.00 -7.49 -10.67
CA ILE A 292 18.12 -7.21 -11.57
C ILE A 292 17.71 -6.17 -12.60
N PHE A 293 18.60 -5.22 -12.86
CA PHE A 293 18.63 -4.44 -14.09
C PHE A 293 19.81 -4.94 -14.92
N LYS A 294 19.55 -5.36 -16.15
CA LYS A 294 20.53 -6.01 -17.02
C LYS A 294 20.60 -5.34 -18.36
N VAL A 295 21.77 -4.78 -18.68
CA VAL A 295 22.06 -4.25 -20.00
C VAL A 295 22.41 -5.42 -20.94
N THR A 296 21.73 -5.48 -22.07
CA THR A 296 22.03 -6.51 -23.09
C THR A 296 23.35 -6.24 -23.81
N PRO A 297 23.99 -7.25 -24.40
CA PRO A 297 25.13 -7.03 -25.29
C PRO A 297 24.78 -6.00 -26.37
N SER A 298 25.75 -5.15 -26.73
CA SER A 298 25.58 -4.08 -27.72
C SER A 298 24.63 -2.95 -27.32
N LEU A 299 24.19 -2.89 -26.05
CA LEU A 299 23.30 -1.87 -25.50
C LEU A 299 21.93 -1.78 -26.21
N GLU A 300 21.43 -2.90 -26.78
CA GLU A 300 20.16 -2.89 -27.50
C GLU A 300 18.92 -2.79 -26.59
N ASP A 301 19.05 -3.24 -25.34
CA ASP A 301 17.97 -3.17 -24.34
C ASP A 301 18.53 -3.07 -22.92
N ILE A 302 17.69 -2.60 -22.02
CA ILE A 302 17.87 -2.74 -20.57
C ILE A 302 16.68 -3.54 -20.06
N TYR A 303 16.93 -4.73 -19.54
CA TYR A 303 15.91 -5.52 -18.87
C TYR A 303 15.85 -5.13 -17.40
N ALA A 304 14.64 -4.98 -16.87
CA ALA A 304 14.37 -4.83 -15.44
C ALA A 304 13.50 -6.00 -14.98
N SER A 305 13.92 -6.70 -13.94
CA SER A 305 13.17 -7.84 -13.44
C SER A 305 13.15 -7.91 -11.92
N HIS A 306 12.05 -8.42 -11.40
CA HIS A 306 11.77 -8.56 -9.99
C HIS A 306 11.10 -9.89 -9.70
N VAL A 307 11.46 -10.51 -8.59
CA VAL A 307 10.81 -11.69 -8.01
C VAL A 307 10.41 -11.34 -6.59
N THR A 308 9.11 -11.28 -6.34
CA THR A 308 8.58 -11.05 -5.00
C THR A 308 8.83 -12.26 -4.12
N TRP A 309 9.48 -12.04 -2.97
CA TRP A 309 9.46 -13.00 -1.87
C TRP A 309 8.45 -12.50 -0.84
N SER A 310 7.52 -13.36 -0.47
CA SER A 310 6.52 -13.07 0.55
C SER A 310 6.02 -14.35 1.20
N HIS A 311 5.04 -14.21 2.09
CA HIS A 311 4.34 -15.36 2.63
C HIS A 311 3.44 -16.01 1.57
N TYR A 312 3.28 -17.32 1.60
CA TYR A 312 2.43 -18.01 0.62
C TYR A 312 0.93 -17.70 0.78
N ASN A 313 0.49 -17.25 1.95
CA ASN A 313 -0.87 -16.72 2.14
C ASN A 313 -1.15 -15.45 1.30
N ASP A 314 -0.11 -14.77 0.79
CA ASP A 314 -0.23 -13.58 -0.07
C ASP A 314 -0.41 -13.91 -1.57
N MET A 315 -0.52 -15.20 -1.95
CA MET A 315 -0.59 -15.58 -3.37
C MET A 315 -1.96 -15.36 -4.03
N LEU A 316 -2.89 -14.69 -3.39
CA LEU A 316 -4.08 -14.12 -4.05
C LEU A 316 -3.67 -12.77 -4.66
N ARG A 317 -3.34 -12.75 -5.96
CA ARG A 317 -2.65 -11.64 -6.61
C ARG A 317 -3.49 -10.92 -7.66
N PHE A 318 -3.28 -9.60 -7.74
CA PHE A 318 -3.88 -8.75 -8.77
C PHE A 318 -2.81 -8.03 -9.57
N MET A 319 -2.96 -8.03 -10.92
CA MET A 319 -2.32 -7.07 -11.80
C MET A 319 -3.24 -5.85 -11.91
N LYS A 320 -2.77 -4.70 -11.44
CA LYS A 320 -3.58 -3.48 -11.37
C LYS A 320 -3.11 -2.45 -12.40
N THR A 321 -4.08 -1.78 -13.00
CA THR A 321 -3.83 -0.58 -13.81
C THR A 321 -4.71 0.55 -13.30
N TYR A 322 -4.08 1.64 -12.86
CA TYR A 322 -4.76 2.88 -12.51
C TYR A 322 -4.51 3.93 -13.59
N GLU A 323 -5.58 4.48 -14.16
CA GLU A 323 -5.54 5.61 -15.09
C GLU A 323 -6.32 6.77 -14.50
N MET A 324 -5.62 7.62 -13.74
CA MET A 324 -6.21 8.63 -12.88
C MET A 324 -5.54 9.99 -13.10
N PRO A 325 -5.95 10.76 -14.13
CA PRO A 325 -5.43 12.10 -14.39
C PRO A 325 -6.05 13.12 -13.42
N ILE A 326 -5.74 12.93 -12.14
CA ILE A 326 -6.23 13.75 -11.03
C ILE A 326 -5.20 14.84 -10.72
N PHE A 327 -5.60 16.10 -10.81
CA PHE A 327 -4.76 17.29 -10.74
C PHE A 327 -3.74 17.46 -11.91
N TYR A 328 -3.42 18.70 -12.19
CA TYR A 328 -2.44 19.08 -13.23
C TYR A 328 -0.99 18.75 -12.84
N GLU A 329 -0.69 18.61 -11.54
CA GLU A 329 0.62 18.20 -11.03
C GLU A 329 0.92 16.72 -11.27
N THR A 330 -0.10 15.92 -11.59
CA THR A 330 0.07 14.52 -11.93
C THR A 330 0.77 14.37 -13.27
N LYS A 331 2.05 13.97 -13.26
CA LYS A 331 2.85 13.71 -14.46
C LYS A 331 2.53 12.33 -15.03
N ALA A 332 2.56 11.32 -14.17
CA ALA A 332 2.16 9.97 -14.56
C ALA A 332 0.67 9.76 -14.27
N THR A 333 -0.14 9.89 -15.30
CA THR A 333 -1.60 9.71 -15.23
C THR A 333 -2.03 8.25 -15.28
N LYS A 334 -1.11 7.34 -15.64
CA LYS A 334 -1.36 5.92 -15.74
C LYS A 334 -0.19 5.13 -15.17
N MET A 335 -0.51 4.14 -14.31
CA MET A 335 0.46 3.20 -13.77
C MET A 335 -0.08 1.78 -13.82
N LYS A 336 0.82 0.80 -14.02
CA LYS A 336 0.53 -0.63 -13.93
C LYS A 336 1.48 -1.26 -12.94
N PHE A 337 0.97 -2.17 -12.11
CA PHE A 337 1.76 -2.81 -11.05
C PHE A 337 1.12 -4.12 -10.59
N SER A 338 1.94 -4.99 -10.03
CA SER A 338 1.48 -6.15 -9.26
C SER A 338 1.06 -5.72 -7.86
N GLY A 339 0.02 -6.34 -7.31
CA GLY A 339 -0.49 -6.01 -5.99
C GLY A 339 -1.48 -7.05 -5.48
N TYR A 340 -2.31 -6.63 -4.53
CA TYR A 340 -3.23 -7.51 -3.81
C TYR A 340 -4.63 -6.92 -3.76
N PRO A 341 -5.69 -7.74 -3.54
CA PRO A 341 -7.02 -7.22 -3.30
C PRO A 341 -7.07 -6.29 -2.09
N GLY A 342 -7.64 -5.09 -2.27
CA GLY A 342 -7.81 -4.11 -1.20
C GLY A 342 -6.58 -3.28 -0.86
N THR A 343 -5.42 -3.49 -1.51
CA THR A 343 -4.25 -2.60 -1.35
C THR A 343 -4.23 -1.56 -2.46
N LEU A 344 -3.97 -0.31 -2.14
CA LEU A 344 -3.77 0.75 -3.14
C LEU A 344 -2.36 0.71 -3.74
N PRO A 345 -1.28 0.51 -2.96
CA PRO A 345 0.07 0.29 -3.48
C PRO A 345 0.28 -1.15 -3.94
N GLY A 346 1.41 -1.39 -4.57
CA GLY A 346 1.87 -2.73 -4.95
C GLY A 346 2.22 -3.62 -3.76
N ILE A 347 2.81 -3.04 -2.72
CA ILE A 347 3.39 -3.70 -1.54
C ILE A 347 4.69 -4.46 -1.86
N ASP A 348 4.75 -5.13 -2.99
CA ASP A 348 5.92 -5.83 -3.54
C ASP A 348 6.61 -5.04 -4.67
N ASP A 349 6.24 -3.84 -4.82
CA ASP A 349 6.73 -2.71 -5.59
C ASP A 349 7.47 -3.03 -6.89
N PHE A 350 6.68 -3.33 -7.90
CA PHE A 350 7.08 -3.34 -9.30
C PHE A 350 6.07 -2.51 -10.09
N TYR A 351 6.44 -1.29 -10.43
CA TYR A 351 5.57 -0.34 -11.14
C TYR A 351 6.14 0.01 -12.51
N ILE A 352 5.24 0.20 -13.48
CA ILE A 352 5.53 0.94 -14.69
C ILE A 352 4.57 2.14 -14.80
N THR A 353 5.04 3.25 -15.32
CA THR A 353 4.22 4.45 -15.54
C THR A 353 4.18 4.84 -17.02
N ASN A 354 3.16 5.62 -17.41
CA ASN A 354 3.10 6.19 -18.77
C ASN A 354 4.13 7.31 -19.01
N GLN A 355 5.00 7.57 -18.03
CA GLN A 355 6.23 8.34 -18.21
C GLN A 355 7.41 7.46 -18.59
N GLU A 356 7.16 6.23 -19.07
CA GLU A 356 8.20 5.27 -19.47
C GLU A 356 9.22 4.99 -18.35
N MET A 357 8.76 5.03 -17.11
CA MET A 357 9.59 4.70 -15.95
C MET A 357 9.24 3.33 -15.40
N VAL A 358 10.27 2.62 -14.94
CA VAL A 358 10.16 1.41 -14.11
C VAL A 358 10.66 1.73 -12.72
N ILE A 359 9.87 1.38 -11.70
CA ILE A 359 10.20 1.57 -10.29
C ILE A 359 10.14 0.21 -9.61
N ILE A 360 11.24 -0.20 -8.98
CA ILE A 360 11.38 -1.50 -8.31
C ILE A 360 12.04 -1.29 -6.95
N GLU A 361 11.65 -2.11 -5.96
CA GLU A 361 12.37 -2.17 -4.70
C GLU A 361 12.82 -3.60 -4.38
N THR A 362 13.72 -3.73 -3.41
CA THR A 362 13.94 -4.92 -2.60
C THR A 362 14.19 -4.51 -1.16
N THR A 363 13.60 -5.21 -0.22
CA THR A 363 13.70 -4.85 1.20
C THR A 363 15.11 -5.06 1.74
N ASN A 364 15.65 -4.06 2.43
CA ASN A 364 16.92 -4.12 3.12
C ASN A 364 16.73 -4.42 4.62
N GLY A 365 17.45 -5.40 5.14
CA GLY A 365 17.52 -5.63 6.58
C GLY A 365 18.53 -4.70 7.26
N PHE A 366 18.29 -4.43 8.54
CA PHE A 366 19.28 -3.80 9.42
C PHE A 366 19.31 -4.48 10.79
N TYR A 367 20.47 -4.44 11.42
CA TYR A 367 20.77 -5.15 12.68
C TYR A 367 20.98 -4.20 13.85
N ASN A 368 21.00 -2.90 13.59
CA ASN A 368 21.13 -1.86 14.60
C ASN A 368 19.74 -1.42 15.11
N ASN A 369 19.30 -1.99 16.22
CA ASN A 369 17.98 -1.72 16.81
C ASN A 369 17.78 -0.26 17.25
N THR A 370 18.82 0.55 17.42
CA THR A 370 18.66 1.97 17.78
C THR A 370 18.06 2.80 16.66
N LEU A 371 18.04 2.27 15.42
CA LEU A 371 17.45 2.94 14.29
C LEU A 371 15.92 3.04 14.41
N TYR A 372 15.26 2.11 15.11
CA TYR A 372 13.80 2.20 15.33
C TYR A 372 13.37 3.46 16.08
N ASP A 373 14.29 4.09 16.84
CA ASP A 373 14.01 5.34 17.58
C ASP A 373 13.80 6.55 16.66
N PHE A 374 14.13 6.46 15.36
CA PHE A 374 13.86 7.49 14.34
C PHE A 374 12.48 7.37 13.69
N ILE A 375 11.71 6.31 13.96
CA ILE A 375 10.35 6.16 13.44
C ILE A 375 9.40 6.97 14.33
N THR A 376 8.70 7.93 13.73
CA THR A 376 7.82 8.87 14.46
C THR A 376 6.48 9.06 13.77
N THR A 377 5.48 9.56 14.51
CA THR A 377 4.12 9.80 14.02
C THR A 377 3.99 11.02 13.10
N THR A 378 5.03 11.86 12.98
CA THR A 378 5.01 13.10 12.18
C THR A 378 5.65 12.91 10.79
N THR A 379 5.31 11.82 10.13
CA THR A 379 5.83 11.39 8.83
C THR A 379 4.71 10.88 7.94
N VAL A 380 4.99 10.65 6.65
CA VAL A 380 4.04 10.06 5.70
C VAL A 380 4.42 8.59 5.48
N PRO A 381 3.51 7.63 5.69
CA PRO A 381 3.77 6.20 5.49
C PRO A 381 4.24 5.88 4.07
N TYR A 382 5.01 4.80 3.93
CA TYR A 382 5.54 4.34 2.64
C TYR A 382 4.45 4.19 1.57
N TRP A 383 3.30 3.58 1.92
CA TRP A 383 2.24 3.30 0.95
C TRP A 383 1.68 4.57 0.26
N ILE A 384 1.66 5.70 0.97
CA ILE A 384 1.31 7.01 0.40
C ILE A 384 2.48 7.55 -0.43
N ARG A 385 3.70 7.56 0.15
CA ARG A 385 4.88 8.16 -0.49
C ARG A 385 5.19 7.54 -1.85
N VAL A 386 5.10 6.21 -1.99
CA VAL A 386 5.37 5.53 -3.25
C VAL A 386 4.36 5.93 -4.34
N LEU A 387 3.08 6.00 -4.00
CA LEU A 387 2.03 6.39 -4.95
C LEU A 387 2.11 7.88 -5.31
N VAL A 388 2.43 8.75 -4.35
CA VAL A 388 2.66 10.19 -4.60
C VAL A 388 3.86 10.37 -5.54
N ALA A 389 4.98 9.71 -5.27
CA ALA A 389 6.16 9.78 -6.13
C ALA A 389 5.88 9.22 -7.54
N ASN A 390 5.20 8.07 -7.64
CA ASN A 390 4.80 7.48 -8.93
C ASN A 390 3.91 8.41 -9.76
N ARG A 391 3.05 9.22 -9.13
CA ARG A 391 2.12 10.12 -9.81
C ARG A 391 2.76 11.45 -10.18
N MET A 392 3.63 11.99 -9.33
CA MET A 392 4.18 13.34 -9.51
C MET A 392 5.51 13.37 -10.28
N ALA A 393 6.25 12.26 -10.34
CA ALA A 393 7.54 12.21 -11.01
C ALA A 393 7.43 11.88 -12.50
N ASP A 394 8.31 12.49 -13.29
CA ASP A 394 8.55 12.18 -14.71
C ASP A 394 10.04 11.90 -15.01
N THR A 395 10.88 11.89 -13.99
CA THR A 395 12.32 11.57 -14.07
C THR A 395 12.76 10.70 -12.90
N SER A 396 13.82 9.90 -13.08
CA SER A 396 14.37 9.08 -12.01
C SER A 396 14.82 9.90 -10.80
N PRO A 397 15.62 10.96 -10.91
CA PRO A 397 15.98 11.78 -9.74
C PRO A 397 14.76 12.42 -9.06
N GLY A 398 13.82 12.98 -9.84
CA GLY A 398 12.61 13.62 -9.31
C GLY A 398 11.72 12.65 -8.51
N TRP A 399 11.70 11.36 -8.88
CA TRP A 399 10.99 10.34 -8.11
C TRP A 399 11.56 10.22 -6.69
N HIS A 400 12.89 10.15 -6.55
CA HIS A 400 13.55 10.04 -5.25
C HIS A 400 13.38 11.31 -4.42
N ASP A 401 13.46 12.50 -5.04
CA ASP A 401 13.23 13.78 -4.34
C ASP A 401 11.82 13.86 -3.73
N ILE A 402 10.82 13.37 -4.44
CA ILE A 402 9.44 13.34 -3.95
C ILE A 402 9.26 12.23 -2.90
N PHE A 403 9.79 11.04 -3.15
CA PHE A 403 9.63 9.86 -2.27
C PHE A 403 10.20 10.09 -0.87
N TYR A 404 11.31 10.82 -0.75
CA TYR A 404 11.95 11.08 0.55
C TYR A 404 11.35 12.26 1.32
N LYS A 405 10.38 13.00 0.77
CA LYS A 405 9.62 13.97 1.55
C LYS A 405 8.86 13.25 2.68
N TYR A 406 8.99 13.77 3.89
CA TYR A 406 8.32 13.24 5.10
C TYR A 406 8.52 11.74 5.33
N ASN A 407 9.71 11.24 5.04
CA ASN A 407 10.04 9.81 5.11
C ASN A 407 9.73 9.20 6.48
N SER A 408 8.90 8.15 6.49
CA SER A 408 8.53 7.39 7.71
C SER A 408 9.68 6.60 8.31
N GLY A 409 10.68 6.24 7.51
CA GLY A 409 11.75 5.35 7.94
C GLY A 409 11.34 3.88 8.10
N THR A 410 10.06 3.56 7.88
CA THR A 410 9.53 2.20 7.83
C THR A 410 9.74 1.57 6.46
N TYR A 411 9.71 0.23 6.40
CA TYR A 411 9.91 -0.54 5.17
C TYR A 411 11.19 -0.11 4.44
N SER A 412 12.33 -0.37 5.09
CA SER A 412 13.65 0.01 4.59
C SER A 412 14.03 -0.76 3.34
N ASN A 413 14.17 -0.08 2.22
CA ASN A 413 14.36 -0.68 0.89
C ASN A 413 15.57 -0.12 0.16
N GLN A 414 16.05 -0.90 -0.84
CA GLN A 414 16.78 -0.37 -1.97
C GLN A 414 15.76 -0.07 -3.08
N TRP A 415 15.56 1.21 -3.39
CA TRP A 415 14.70 1.68 -4.48
C TRP A 415 15.51 1.93 -5.74
N MET A 416 15.03 1.42 -6.85
CA MET A 416 15.69 1.47 -8.16
C MET A 416 14.70 2.02 -9.18
N THR A 417 15.05 3.13 -9.83
CA THR A 417 14.23 3.75 -10.88
C THR A 417 14.99 3.79 -12.19
N LEU A 418 14.34 3.36 -13.27
CA LEU A 418 14.88 3.38 -14.63
C LEU A 418 13.97 4.24 -15.51
N ASP A 419 14.55 5.26 -16.14
CA ASP A 419 13.86 6.16 -17.07
C ASP A 419 14.22 5.80 -18.52
N TYR A 420 13.32 5.07 -19.18
CA TYR A 420 13.52 4.64 -20.57
C TYR A 420 13.42 5.78 -21.60
N LYS A 421 12.93 6.96 -21.24
CA LYS A 421 12.98 8.14 -22.13
C LYS A 421 14.41 8.56 -22.44
N LEU A 422 15.32 8.29 -21.51
CA LEU A 422 16.75 8.61 -21.64
C LEU A 422 17.56 7.49 -22.30
N PHE A 423 16.98 6.32 -22.51
CA PHE A 423 17.65 5.18 -23.14
C PHE A 423 17.43 5.18 -24.66
N THR A 424 18.51 5.09 -25.40
CA THR A 424 18.49 4.90 -26.85
C THR A 424 19.19 3.60 -27.20
N PRO A 425 18.52 2.59 -27.77
CA PRO A 425 19.14 1.34 -28.18
C PRO A 425 20.39 1.53 -29.01
N GLY A 426 21.45 0.77 -28.69
CA GLY A 426 22.75 0.86 -29.35
C GLY A 426 23.62 2.07 -28.96
N GLN A 427 23.17 2.92 -28.03
CA GLN A 427 23.94 4.06 -27.55
C GLN A 427 24.34 3.91 -26.07
N PRO A 428 25.44 4.56 -25.64
CA PRO A 428 25.79 4.60 -24.22
C PRO A 428 24.65 5.16 -23.35
N ILE A 429 24.51 4.60 -22.16
CA ILE A 429 23.54 5.07 -21.16
C ILE A 429 23.96 6.45 -20.65
N VAL A 430 23.06 7.41 -20.67
CA VAL A 430 23.32 8.77 -20.18
C VAL A 430 23.02 8.88 -18.68
N ASP A 431 23.55 9.93 -18.04
CA ASP A 431 23.32 10.21 -16.62
C ASP A 431 21.83 10.34 -16.31
N ASN A 432 21.45 9.98 -15.09
CA ASN A 432 20.07 9.97 -14.58
C ASN A 432 19.11 8.96 -15.24
N THR A 433 19.60 8.09 -16.12
CA THR A 433 18.80 6.99 -16.69
C THR A 433 18.43 5.98 -15.60
N PHE A 434 19.38 5.67 -14.69
CA PHE A 434 19.19 4.69 -13.62
C PHE A 434 19.67 5.25 -12.29
N VAL A 435 18.73 5.52 -11.38
CA VAL A 435 19.02 6.05 -10.04
C VAL A 435 18.66 5.03 -8.98
N VAL A 436 19.53 4.87 -8.01
CA VAL A 436 19.35 3.96 -6.88
C VAL A 436 19.41 4.71 -5.58
N SER A 437 18.48 4.40 -4.69
CA SER A 437 18.54 4.86 -3.32
C SER A 437 18.35 3.74 -2.32
N GLU A 438 18.86 3.92 -1.13
CA GLU A 438 18.62 3.06 0.02
C GLU A 438 18.20 3.90 1.21
N GLN A 439 17.32 3.38 2.04
CA GLN A 439 16.89 4.01 3.28
C GLN A 439 17.05 3.09 4.48
N LEU A 440 17.23 3.72 5.62
CA LEU A 440 17.09 3.20 6.98
C LEU A 440 16.25 4.20 7.77
N PRO A 441 15.67 3.85 8.92
CA PRO A 441 14.98 4.83 9.74
C PRO A 441 15.86 6.07 10.01
N GLY A 442 15.35 7.26 9.65
CA GLY A 442 16.04 8.54 9.78
C GLY A 442 17.18 8.82 8.79
N HIS A 443 17.53 7.88 7.91
CA HIS A 443 18.68 8.00 7.00
C HIS A 443 18.36 7.48 5.60
N TYR A 444 18.94 8.10 4.57
CA TYR A 444 18.89 7.60 3.20
C TYR A 444 20.11 8.06 2.38
N HIS A 445 20.34 7.40 1.26
CA HIS A 445 21.35 7.74 0.27
C HIS A 445 20.75 7.58 -1.13
N VAL A 446 20.99 8.54 -2.02
CA VAL A 446 20.52 8.52 -3.42
C VAL A 446 21.69 8.79 -4.33
N GLU A 447 21.86 8.00 -5.39
CA GLU A 447 22.97 8.16 -6.34
C GLU A 447 22.57 7.71 -7.76
N ASP A 448 23.03 8.45 -8.76
CA ASP A 448 22.97 8.05 -10.17
C ASP A 448 23.92 6.88 -10.41
N GLN A 449 23.37 5.73 -10.77
CA GLN A 449 24.11 4.50 -11.04
C GLN A 449 24.11 4.11 -12.54
N SER A 450 23.77 5.05 -13.43
CA SER A 450 23.73 4.83 -14.89
C SER A 450 25.04 4.28 -15.45
N ILE A 451 26.18 4.87 -15.02
CA ILE A 451 27.51 4.40 -15.46
C ILE A 451 27.84 3.02 -14.90
N THR A 452 27.40 2.71 -13.68
CA THR A 452 27.59 1.39 -13.06
C THR A 452 26.76 0.34 -13.79
N LEU A 453 25.49 0.65 -14.08
CA LEU A 453 24.59 -0.22 -14.83
C LEU A 453 25.14 -0.52 -16.23
N GLN A 454 25.66 0.47 -16.95
CA GLN A 454 26.21 0.31 -18.30
C GLN A 454 27.33 -0.72 -18.37
N ARG A 455 28.02 -1.01 -17.26
CA ARG A 455 29.11 -2.01 -17.23
C ARG A 455 28.62 -3.44 -17.41
N ASN A 456 27.39 -3.77 -17.04
CA ASN A 456 26.74 -5.05 -17.29
C ASN A 456 25.34 -5.17 -16.64
N TYR A 457 25.27 -5.09 -15.30
CA TYR A 457 24.03 -5.29 -14.55
C TYR A 457 24.10 -4.64 -13.16
N TRP A 458 22.91 -4.38 -12.59
CA TRP A 458 22.73 -4.01 -11.18
C TRP A 458 21.88 -5.08 -10.50
N PRO A 459 22.37 -5.80 -9.47
CA PRO A 459 21.62 -6.78 -8.72
C PRO A 459 21.09 -6.18 -7.41
N SER A 460 19.93 -6.64 -6.93
CA SER A 460 19.43 -6.33 -5.61
C SER A 460 18.93 -7.59 -4.89
N TYR A 461 19.35 -7.80 -3.64
CA TYR A 461 19.16 -9.05 -2.90
C TYR A 461 19.17 -8.87 -1.38
N ASN A 462 18.56 -7.81 -0.87
CA ASN A 462 18.35 -7.53 0.56
C ASN A 462 19.63 -7.29 1.40
N LYS A 463 20.67 -6.80 0.77
CA LYS A 463 21.93 -6.40 1.45
C LYS A 463 22.27 -4.98 1.01
N ILE A 464 22.52 -4.11 1.96
CA ILE A 464 22.80 -2.69 1.71
C ILE A 464 24.08 -2.52 0.89
N TYR A 465 23.99 -1.74 -0.17
CA TYR A 465 25.08 -1.43 -1.11
C TYR A 465 25.93 -0.25 -0.64
N TYR A 466 25.30 0.85 -0.19
CA TYR A 466 26.01 2.07 0.17
C TYR A 466 26.71 1.93 1.52
N LYS A 467 28.03 2.10 1.50
CA LYS A 467 28.88 1.81 2.65
C LYS A 467 28.48 2.57 3.94
N ASN A 468 28.08 3.83 3.82
CA ASN A 468 27.65 4.63 4.96
C ASN A 468 26.40 4.02 5.63
N LEU A 469 25.43 3.55 4.87
CA LEU A 469 24.23 2.88 5.39
C LEU A 469 24.54 1.44 5.83
N TYR A 470 25.42 0.73 5.12
CA TYR A 470 25.88 -0.60 5.48
C TYR A 470 26.53 -0.63 6.88
N ASP A 471 27.41 0.33 7.15
CA ASP A 471 28.07 0.46 8.46
C ASP A 471 27.05 0.83 9.55
N LEU A 472 26.17 1.80 9.28
CA LEU A 472 25.13 2.26 10.21
C LEU A 472 24.12 1.16 10.55
N ALA A 473 23.78 0.31 9.59
CA ALA A 473 22.85 -0.80 9.76
C ALA A 473 23.42 -1.96 10.60
N GLY A 474 24.72 -1.96 10.94
CA GLY A 474 25.37 -2.99 11.79
C GLY A 474 25.87 -4.21 11.03
N TYR A 475 25.99 -4.15 9.69
CA TYR A 475 26.52 -5.29 8.90
C TYR A 475 27.93 -5.71 9.25
N PRO A 476 28.91 -4.80 9.53
CA PRO A 476 30.27 -5.23 9.89
C PRO A 476 30.31 -6.15 11.11
N GLU A 477 29.52 -5.84 12.14
CA GLU A 477 29.40 -6.66 13.35
C GLU A 477 28.73 -8.00 13.04
N MET A 478 27.66 -7.98 12.24
CA MET A 478 26.94 -9.18 11.84
C MET A 478 27.82 -10.13 11.01
N VAL A 479 28.61 -9.61 10.07
CA VAL A 479 29.59 -10.40 9.30
C VAL A 479 30.63 -11.03 10.21
N LYS A 480 31.09 -10.31 11.24
CA LYS A 480 32.05 -10.82 12.21
C LYS A 480 31.45 -11.94 13.07
N GLU A 481 30.20 -11.84 13.47
CA GLU A 481 29.53 -12.79 14.37
C GLU A 481 28.94 -14.01 13.63
N LYS A 482 28.30 -13.81 12.48
CA LYS A 482 27.54 -14.85 11.75
C LYS A 482 28.25 -15.34 10.49
N GLY A 483 29.28 -14.65 10.03
CA GLY A 483 30.11 -15.05 8.91
C GLY A 483 29.89 -14.24 7.64
N VAL A 484 30.75 -14.50 6.65
CA VAL A 484 30.83 -13.71 5.41
C VAL A 484 29.60 -13.81 4.50
N SER A 485 28.71 -14.78 4.72
CA SER A 485 27.43 -14.89 4.02
C SER A 485 26.52 -13.69 4.29
N GLU A 486 26.71 -12.99 5.40
CA GLU A 486 25.96 -11.77 5.73
C GLU A 486 26.49 -10.53 4.99
N SER A 487 27.65 -10.62 4.34
CA SER A 487 28.22 -9.48 3.62
C SER A 487 27.54 -9.26 2.24
N TYR A 488 27.53 -8.00 1.80
CA TYR A 488 27.04 -7.64 0.47
C TYR A 488 27.67 -8.49 -0.65
N GLN A 489 28.99 -8.69 -0.64
CA GLN A 489 29.67 -9.36 -1.76
C GLN A 489 29.63 -10.89 -1.70
N LEU A 490 29.50 -11.49 -0.53
CA LEU A 490 29.64 -12.93 -0.35
C LEU A 490 28.34 -13.64 0.05
N ALA A 491 27.23 -12.92 0.10
CA ALA A 491 25.91 -13.52 0.24
C ALA A 491 25.66 -14.55 -0.88
N PRO A 492 24.88 -15.62 -0.63
CA PRO A 492 24.60 -16.65 -1.63
C PRO A 492 24.09 -16.08 -2.96
N ARG A 493 23.06 -15.21 -2.92
CA ARG A 493 22.51 -14.57 -4.13
C ARG A 493 23.52 -13.67 -4.84
N ALA A 494 24.39 -12.95 -4.13
CA ALA A 494 25.45 -12.15 -4.74
C ALA A 494 26.39 -13.01 -5.60
N LYS A 495 26.70 -14.23 -5.15
CA LYS A 495 27.53 -15.20 -5.90
C LYS A 495 26.77 -15.76 -7.12
N LEU A 496 25.47 -16.03 -7.00
CA LEU A 496 24.62 -16.48 -8.11
C LEU A 496 24.52 -15.41 -9.21
N PHE A 497 24.27 -14.15 -8.85
CA PHE A 497 24.28 -13.03 -9.79
C PHE A 497 25.62 -12.93 -10.54
N ARG A 498 26.76 -12.97 -9.83
CA ARG A 498 28.07 -12.89 -10.45
C ARG A 498 28.37 -14.06 -11.38
N ARG A 499 27.90 -15.27 -11.05
CA ARG A 499 28.10 -16.47 -11.88
C ARG A 499 27.28 -16.45 -13.16
N ASP A 500 26.03 -15.97 -13.07
CA ASP A 500 25.02 -16.26 -14.10
C ASP A 500 24.50 -15.01 -14.84
N ALA A 501 24.58 -13.79 -14.28
CA ALA A 501 24.05 -12.60 -14.94
C ALA A 501 24.72 -12.28 -16.29
N GLY A 502 25.98 -12.67 -16.48
CA GLY A 502 26.68 -12.54 -17.77
C GLY A 502 26.13 -13.43 -18.90
N LYS A 503 25.33 -14.45 -18.57
CA LYS A 503 24.71 -15.37 -19.53
C LYS A 503 23.38 -14.83 -20.07
N ILE A 504 22.81 -13.83 -19.46
CA ILE A 504 21.53 -13.22 -19.86
C ILE A 504 21.76 -12.37 -21.10
N VAL A 505 21.20 -12.80 -22.23
CA VAL A 505 21.23 -12.11 -23.51
C VAL A 505 19.83 -11.80 -24.03
N THR A 506 18.89 -12.73 -23.84
CA THR A 506 17.49 -12.59 -24.24
C THR A 506 16.58 -12.45 -23.04
N ILE A 507 15.33 -12.08 -23.29
CA ILE A 507 14.31 -12.00 -22.24
C ILE A 507 13.99 -13.39 -21.66
N GLU A 508 14.10 -14.45 -22.48
CA GLU A 508 13.92 -15.84 -22.06
C GLU A 508 15.06 -16.32 -21.15
N ASP A 509 16.30 -15.89 -21.40
CA ASP A 509 17.42 -16.12 -20.47
C ASP A 509 17.15 -15.47 -19.12
N LEU A 510 16.60 -14.24 -19.13
CA LEU A 510 16.22 -13.51 -17.92
C LEU A 510 15.10 -14.22 -17.17
N GLN A 511 14.05 -14.68 -17.86
CA GLN A 511 12.97 -15.48 -17.28
C GLN A 511 13.52 -16.70 -16.55
N THR A 512 14.38 -17.47 -17.23
CA THR A 512 15.03 -18.67 -16.67
C THR A 512 15.88 -18.32 -15.45
N PHE A 513 16.68 -17.24 -15.52
CA PHE A 513 17.52 -16.81 -14.40
C PHE A 513 16.71 -16.36 -13.19
N MET A 514 15.71 -15.51 -13.38
CA MET A 514 14.91 -14.98 -12.28
C MET A 514 13.99 -16.02 -11.64
N ARG A 515 13.66 -17.10 -12.35
CA ARG A 515 12.95 -18.28 -11.82
C ARG A 515 13.88 -19.36 -11.28
N SER A 516 15.20 -19.15 -11.27
CA SER A 516 16.15 -20.19 -10.91
C SER A 516 16.15 -20.50 -9.40
N ASN A 517 16.07 -21.80 -9.10
CA ASN A 517 16.34 -22.38 -7.79
C ASN A 517 17.11 -23.68 -7.99
N TYR A 518 18.43 -23.63 -7.83
CA TYR A 518 19.32 -24.76 -8.10
C TYR A 518 19.51 -25.72 -6.91
N TYR A 519 18.69 -25.59 -5.87
CA TYR A 519 18.74 -26.51 -4.75
C TYR A 519 18.45 -27.95 -5.19
N SER A 520 19.28 -28.87 -4.75
CA SER A 520 19.07 -30.31 -4.97
C SER A 520 19.62 -31.11 -3.80
N LYS A 521 18.81 -32.03 -3.26
CA LYS A 521 19.25 -32.96 -2.21
C LYS A 521 20.29 -33.98 -2.70
N THR A 522 20.27 -34.31 -4.01
CA THR A 522 21.09 -35.37 -4.58
C THR A 522 22.31 -34.84 -5.33
N SER A 523 22.26 -33.60 -5.81
CA SER A 523 23.37 -32.96 -6.54
C SER A 523 23.39 -31.46 -6.15
N PRO A 524 23.84 -31.14 -4.93
CA PRO A 524 23.77 -29.77 -4.43
C PRO A 524 24.71 -28.84 -5.21
N ASP A 525 24.16 -27.68 -5.64
CA ASP A 525 24.98 -26.57 -6.12
C ASP A 525 25.70 -25.96 -4.87
N PRO A 526 27.03 -25.79 -4.91
CA PRO A 526 27.75 -25.21 -3.79
C PRO A 526 27.30 -23.80 -3.38
N LEU A 527 26.62 -23.09 -4.28
CA LEU A 527 26.08 -21.74 -4.03
C LEU A 527 24.60 -21.76 -3.58
N ALA A 528 23.93 -22.90 -3.67
CA ALA A 528 22.52 -23.09 -3.31
C ALA A 528 22.41 -24.23 -2.28
N ALA A 529 23.00 -24.04 -1.11
CA ALA A 529 23.03 -25.04 -0.04
C ALA A 529 21.65 -25.35 0.52
N THR A 530 20.74 -24.38 0.47
CA THR A 530 19.35 -24.52 0.88
C THR A 530 18.42 -23.97 -0.21
N PRO A 531 17.12 -24.34 -0.22
CA PRO A 531 16.17 -23.77 -1.19
C PRO A 531 15.91 -22.28 -1.01
N LEU A 532 16.45 -21.66 0.05
CA LEU A 532 16.42 -20.21 0.26
C LEU A 532 17.65 -19.49 -0.33
N ASP A 533 18.75 -20.21 -0.57
CA ASP A 533 19.97 -19.67 -1.20
C ASP A 533 19.80 -19.60 -2.72
N ALA A 534 18.75 -18.93 -3.20
CA ALA A 534 18.34 -18.93 -4.61
C ALA A 534 17.87 -17.54 -5.06
N ILE A 535 17.77 -17.29 -6.35
CA ILE A 535 17.13 -16.08 -6.90
C ILE A 535 15.62 -16.16 -6.64
N SER A 536 15.02 -17.33 -6.83
CA SER A 536 13.60 -17.61 -6.56
C SER A 536 13.50 -18.64 -5.43
N ALA A 537 13.37 -18.16 -4.19
CA ALA A 537 13.36 -19.01 -2.99
C ALA A 537 12.13 -19.91 -2.92
N ARG A 538 12.30 -21.12 -2.34
CA ARG A 538 11.25 -22.13 -2.14
C ARG A 538 11.28 -22.60 -0.67
N GLY A 539 10.58 -21.87 0.22
CA GLY A 539 10.51 -22.19 1.65
C GLY A 539 9.78 -23.52 1.95
N ASP A 540 8.82 -23.91 1.10
CA ASP A 540 8.11 -25.18 1.16
C ASP A 540 9.02 -26.41 1.02
N LEU A 541 10.19 -26.25 0.43
CA LEU A 541 11.20 -27.32 0.27
C LEU A 541 12.18 -27.43 1.45
N MET A 542 12.08 -26.53 2.43
CA MET A 542 12.83 -26.61 3.69
C MET A 542 12.36 -27.78 4.55
N ASN A 543 13.15 -28.15 5.55
CA ASN A 543 12.77 -29.16 6.53
C ASN A 543 13.14 -28.67 7.95
N PRO A 544 12.19 -28.26 8.80
CA PRO A 544 10.74 -28.13 8.52
C PRO A 544 10.45 -27.03 7.48
N PRO A 545 9.33 -27.13 6.72
CA PRO A 545 8.95 -26.12 5.74
C PRO A 545 8.71 -24.74 6.36
N ILE A 546 8.87 -23.70 5.51
CA ILE A 546 8.59 -22.31 5.85
C ILE A 546 7.49 -21.80 4.89
N TYR A 547 6.50 -21.08 5.43
CA TYR A 547 5.33 -20.61 4.68
C TYR A 547 5.62 -19.33 3.87
N GLY A 548 6.73 -19.32 3.14
CA GLY A 548 7.14 -18.17 2.34
C GLY A 548 8.24 -18.52 1.34
N GLY A 549 8.44 -17.63 0.40
CA GLY A 549 9.40 -17.74 -0.67
C GLY A 549 9.03 -16.83 -1.84
N ALA A 550 9.57 -17.10 -3.01
CA ALA A 550 9.23 -16.40 -4.23
C ALA A 550 7.80 -16.77 -4.67
N ILE A 551 6.95 -15.78 -4.89
CA ILE A 551 5.53 -15.94 -5.21
C ILE A 551 5.18 -15.46 -6.63
N ASP A 552 6.13 -14.94 -7.39
CA ASP A 552 5.96 -14.49 -8.77
C ASP A 552 7.29 -14.29 -9.51
N GLY A 553 7.20 -13.75 -10.73
CA GLY A 553 8.29 -13.15 -11.48
C GLY A 553 7.73 -12.09 -12.42
N LYS A 554 8.44 -10.94 -12.55
CA LYS A 554 8.02 -9.79 -13.38
C LYS A 554 9.18 -9.25 -14.16
N ILE A 555 8.92 -8.84 -15.42
CA ILE A 555 9.94 -8.33 -16.34
C ILE A 555 9.39 -7.12 -17.11
N ALA A 556 10.24 -6.09 -17.23
CA ALA A 556 10.10 -4.99 -18.16
C ALA A 556 11.31 -4.94 -19.09
N SER A 557 11.12 -4.42 -20.29
CA SER A 557 12.14 -4.14 -21.29
C SER A 557 11.80 -2.85 -22.03
N TYR A 558 12.72 -2.33 -22.82
CA TYR A 558 12.47 -1.14 -23.63
C TYR A 558 11.21 -1.26 -24.49
N GLU A 559 11.07 -2.37 -25.21
CA GLU A 559 9.90 -2.61 -26.07
C GLU A 559 8.62 -2.76 -25.26
N LEU A 560 8.65 -3.49 -24.14
CA LEU A 560 7.47 -3.66 -23.28
C LEU A 560 7.00 -2.32 -22.72
N ILE A 561 7.92 -1.49 -22.24
CA ILE A 561 7.59 -0.17 -21.67
C ILE A 561 7.01 0.78 -22.70
N LYS A 562 7.54 0.79 -23.94
CA LYS A 562 6.96 1.59 -25.03
C LYS A 562 5.51 1.22 -25.34
N ASN A 563 5.13 -0.03 -25.09
CA ASN A 563 3.75 -0.54 -25.25
C ASN A 563 2.95 -0.53 -23.94
N PHE A 564 3.46 0.09 -22.87
CA PHE A 564 2.87 0.09 -21.53
C PHE A 564 2.52 -1.33 -21.04
N SER A 565 3.43 -2.27 -21.27
CA SER A 565 3.28 -3.71 -21.02
C SER A 565 4.41 -4.25 -20.15
N ILE A 566 4.16 -5.39 -19.51
CA ILE A 566 5.13 -6.16 -18.73
C ILE A 566 4.92 -7.66 -19.02
N ARG A 567 5.91 -8.50 -18.71
CA ARG A 567 5.70 -9.93 -18.57
C ARG A 567 5.66 -10.32 -17.11
N ALA A 568 4.71 -11.19 -16.71
CA ALA A 568 4.63 -11.69 -15.35
C ALA A 568 4.18 -13.16 -15.31
N VAL A 569 4.61 -13.87 -14.27
CA VAL A 569 4.22 -15.24 -13.94
C VAL A 569 3.82 -15.33 -12.48
N SER A 570 2.71 -16.00 -12.17
CA SER A 570 2.22 -16.21 -10.81
C SER A 570 2.81 -17.47 -10.17
N GLY A 571 2.97 -17.43 -8.85
CA GLY A 571 3.31 -18.57 -8.01
C GLY A 571 4.81 -18.88 -7.93
N PRO A 572 5.18 -19.78 -7.01
CA PRO A 572 6.55 -20.24 -6.80
C PRO A 572 7.13 -20.91 -8.05
N THR A 573 8.46 -20.79 -8.21
CA THR A 573 9.11 -21.38 -9.39
C THR A 573 8.94 -22.89 -9.46
N HIS A 574 8.63 -23.38 -10.66
CA HIS A 574 8.57 -24.79 -10.99
C HIS A 574 9.50 -25.17 -12.16
N ASP A 575 10.29 -24.21 -12.68
CA ASP A 575 11.20 -24.41 -13.81
C ASP A 575 12.26 -25.49 -13.52
N THR A 576 12.81 -25.48 -12.29
CA THR A 576 13.84 -26.44 -11.82
C THR A 576 13.42 -27.17 -10.54
N GLN A 577 12.20 -26.94 -10.05
CA GLN A 577 11.65 -27.51 -8.83
C GLN A 577 10.27 -28.13 -9.11
N PRO A 578 9.75 -28.98 -8.23
CA PRO A 578 8.35 -29.45 -8.35
C PRO A 578 7.36 -28.29 -8.32
N ILE A 579 6.23 -28.43 -9.03
CA ILE A 579 5.10 -27.51 -8.93
C ILE A 579 4.70 -27.36 -7.46
N PHE A 580 4.46 -26.12 -7.01
CA PHE A 580 3.96 -25.85 -5.67
C PHE A 580 2.50 -26.32 -5.55
N THR A 581 2.17 -26.99 -4.45
CA THR A 581 0.82 -27.44 -4.13
C THR A 581 0.54 -27.31 -2.63
N TRP A 582 -0.69 -26.94 -2.28
CA TRP A 582 -1.20 -26.92 -0.91
C TRP A 582 -1.43 -28.33 -0.35
N ASP A 583 -1.51 -29.36 -1.18
CA ASP A 583 -1.66 -30.77 -0.74
C ASP A 583 -0.47 -31.30 0.07
N ASN A 584 0.66 -30.64 0.05
CA ASN A 584 1.74 -30.96 0.97
C ASN A 584 1.27 -30.79 2.41
N VAL A 585 1.26 -31.89 3.18
CA VAL A 585 0.74 -31.94 4.57
C VAL A 585 1.29 -30.81 5.44
N SER A 586 2.53 -30.40 5.19
CA SER A 586 3.19 -29.32 5.95
C SER A 586 2.72 -27.92 5.56
N MET A 587 2.04 -27.74 4.41
CA MET A 587 1.56 -26.44 3.93
C MET A 587 0.07 -26.19 4.28
N LYS A 588 -0.68 -27.23 4.67
CA LYS A 588 -2.12 -27.15 4.94
C LYS A 588 -2.50 -26.22 6.09
N GLU A 589 -1.58 -25.97 7.01
CA GLU A 589 -1.80 -25.06 8.15
C GLU A 589 -1.62 -23.57 7.78
N CYS A 590 -0.99 -23.27 6.63
CA CYS A 590 -0.88 -21.91 6.13
C CYS A 590 -2.24 -21.44 5.58
N PRO A 591 -2.81 -20.32 6.04
CA PRO A 591 -4.05 -19.80 5.48
C PRO A 591 -3.89 -19.51 3.97
N HIS A 592 -4.83 -20.00 3.15
CA HIS A 592 -4.78 -19.84 1.68
C HIS A 592 -6.18 -19.82 1.04
N VAL A 593 -7.07 -19.07 1.67
CA VAL A 593 -8.49 -19.01 1.27
C VAL A 593 -8.60 -18.55 -0.19
N ALA A 594 -9.32 -19.33 -1.00
CA ALA A 594 -9.58 -19.07 -2.44
C ALA A 594 -8.33 -18.95 -3.32
N GLN A 595 -7.20 -19.48 -2.89
CA GLN A 595 -6.04 -19.63 -3.75
C GLN A 595 -6.13 -20.92 -4.57
N PRO A 596 -5.50 -20.98 -5.75
CA PRO A 596 -5.38 -22.21 -6.53
C PRO A 596 -4.74 -23.35 -5.73
N GLU A 597 -5.20 -24.58 -5.92
CA GLU A 597 -4.60 -25.76 -5.29
C GLU A 597 -3.15 -25.97 -5.70
N THR A 598 -2.80 -25.59 -6.95
CA THR A 598 -1.47 -25.72 -7.54
C THR A 598 -1.08 -24.48 -8.31
N PHE A 599 0.24 -24.18 -8.36
CA PHE A 599 0.79 -23.00 -9.05
C PHE A 599 1.76 -23.45 -10.15
N GLY A 600 1.21 -23.79 -11.31
CA GLY A 600 1.93 -24.22 -12.51
C GLY A 600 1.70 -23.29 -13.71
N TYR A 601 1.73 -21.96 -13.49
CA TYR A 601 1.43 -20.95 -14.50
C TYR A 601 2.64 -20.62 -15.37
N ASP A 602 2.37 -20.22 -16.61
CA ASP A 602 3.37 -19.72 -17.56
C ASP A 602 3.48 -18.19 -17.51
N TRP A 603 4.51 -17.66 -18.21
CA TRP A 603 4.68 -16.22 -18.38
C TRP A 603 3.64 -15.63 -19.32
N GLU A 604 2.99 -14.56 -18.88
CA GLU A 604 1.98 -13.85 -19.64
C GLU A 604 2.39 -12.38 -19.88
N ASN A 605 1.87 -11.78 -20.96
CA ASN A 605 2.01 -10.36 -21.25
C ASN A 605 0.81 -9.60 -20.71
N TRP A 606 1.10 -8.51 -20.01
CA TRP A 606 0.10 -7.67 -19.35
C TRP A 606 0.12 -6.23 -19.87
#